data_f7176d677b939f3702cdb148fa9062d0
#
_entry.id   f7176d677b939f3702cdb148fa9062d0
#
_cell.length_a   1.000
_cell.length_b   1.000
_cell.length_c   1.000
_cell.angle_alpha   90.00
_cell.angle_beta   90.00
_cell.angle_gamma   90.00
#
_symmetry.space_group_name_H-M   'P 1'
#
loop_
_entity.id
_entity.type
_entity.pdbx_description
1 polymer ?
#
loop_
_entity_poly.entity_id
_entity_poly.type
_entity_poly.pdbx_seq_one_letter_code
_entity_poly.pdbx_strand_id
1 'polypeptide(L)'
;MFHNNKELRLSLILLSAATAILTLIGVSLSVPAGVLLLISGLAAIAIHLSTEYYRYRKLQKLSSNLDTLLISGTPLPIREYNEGELSILANHIQKLTLRLTESAEAIKADKVYLADSLADISHQLRTPLTAMNLTTTMLRDPELSTEKRMELTGELRSLLTRTEWLVETLLKLSKLDAGTVKLAQDPVRVKDLIARAAKPIAIAMDLRNQKLIIHCAEETFTGDLVWTAEAIGNILKNCMEHTPEGGTITITAQETALYTQIEVQDTGAGFDAKDIPRLFERFYKGSNASETSYGIGLALARTVITAQNGTVQAANGSTGAKFVIKFYKQII
;
A
#
# COMPACT_ATOMS: atom_id res chain seq x y z
N MET A 1 29.22 29.21 27.96
CA MET A 1 28.27 30.04 27.27
C MET A 1 28.92 31.23 26.56
N PHE A 2 29.57 32.15 27.27
CA PHE A 2 30.13 33.39 26.71
C PHE A 2 31.33 33.23 25.74
N HIS A 3 32.10 32.13 25.85
CA HIS A 3 33.35 31.97 25.09
C HIS A 3 33.12 31.60 23.63
N ASN A 4 32.02 30.95 23.28
CA ASN A 4 31.77 30.39 21.93
C ASN A 4 30.76 31.18 21.07
N ASN A 5 30.07 32.19 21.60
CA ASN A 5 29.06 32.93 20.86
C ASN A 5 29.60 34.31 20.42
N LYS A 6 30.05 34.42 19.17
CA LYS A 6 30.61 35.64 18.59
C LYS A 6 29.62 36.81 18.57
N GLU A 7 28.33 36.51 18.30
CA GLU A 7 27.27 37.52 18.22
C GLU A 7 26.98 38.13 19.60
N LEU A 8 26.95 37.31 20.65
CA LEU A 8 26.72 37.76 22.02
C LEU A 8 27.89 38.63 22.52
N ARG A 9 29.14 38.32 22.16
CA ARG A 9 30.28 39.16 22.47
C ARG A 9 30.23 40.51 21.76
N LEU A 10 29.89 40.49 20.44
CA LEU A 10 29.79 41.69 19.65
C LEU A 10 28.69 42.62 20.20
N SER A 11 27.52 42.09 20.51
CA SER A 11 26.37 42.85 21.08
C SER A 11 26.72 43.42 22.46
N LEU A 12 27.43 42.69 23.33
CA LEU A 12 27.88 43.16 24.63
C LEU A 12 28.95 44.27 24.50
N ILE A 13 29.90 44.14 23.59
CA ILE A 13 30.92 45.16 23.32
C ILE A 13 30.26 46.45 22.83
N LEU A 14 29.33 46.32 21.87
CA LEU A 14 28.59 47.48 21.34
C LEU A 14 27.73 48.18 22.41
N LEU A 15 27.02 47.38 23.22
CA LEU A 15 26.18 47.91 24.28
C LEU A 15 27.01 48.59 25.41
N SER A 16 28.16 48.00 25.79
CA SER A 16 29.06 48.57 26.77
C SER A 16 29.76 49.83 26.25
N ALA A 17 30.17 49.87 24.99
CA ALA A 17 30.72 51.07 24.36
C ALA A 17 29.71 52.23 24.30
N ALA A 18 28.46 51.89 23.89
CA ALA A 18 27.38 52.85 23.84
C ALA A 18 27.05 53.45 25.25
N THR A 19 27.01 52.58 26.28
CA THR A 19 26.77 53.04 27.66
C THR A 19 27.91 53.92 28.15
N ALA A 20 29.18 53.59 27.84
CA ALA A 20 30.31 54.43 28.24
C ALA A 20 30.27 55.81 27.56
N ILE A 21 29.96 55.87 26.25
CA ILE A 21 29.85 57.12 25.51
C ILE A 21 28.71 58.01 26.09
N LEU A 22 27.53 57.40 26.30
CA LEU A 22 26.38 58.11 26.83
C LEU A 22 26.65 58.65 28.25
N THR A 23 27.37 57.86 29.07
CA THR A 23 27.76 58.28 30.43
C THR A 23 28.70 59.45 30.43
N LEU A 24 29.74 59.46 29.54
CA LEU A 24 30.68 60.56 29.34
C LEU A 24 29.95 61.86 28.93
N ILE A 25 29.05 61.76 27.97
CA ILE A 25 28.18 62.90 27.57
C ILE A 25 27.32 63.39 28.70
N GLY A 26 26.73 62.49 29.48
CA GLY A 26 25.92 62.85 30.65
C GLY A 26 26.67 63.59 31.73
N VAL A 27 27.89 63.13 32.04
CA VAL A 27 28.79 63.79 33.04
C VAL A 27 29.20 65.19 32.57
N SER A 28 29.39 65.39 31.25
CA SER A 28 29.71 66.71 30.70
C SER A 28 28.57 67.74 30.84
N LEU A 29 27.32 67.25 30.93
CA LEU A 29 26.13 68.09 31.14
C LEU A 29 25.85 68.32 32.63
N SER A 30 25.83 67.30 33.44
CA SER A 30 25.77 67.33 34.90
C SER A 30 26.11 65.99 35.53
N VAL A 31 26.71 65.95 36.70
CA VAL A 31 27.10 64.75 37.42
C VAL A 31 25.88 63.82 37.68
N PRO A 32 24.71 64.33 38.14
CA PRO A 32 23.51 63.50 38.32
C PRO A 32 22.99 62.84 37.03
N ALA A 33 23.09 63.54 35.88
CA ALA A 33 22.68 63.01 34.61
C ALA A 33 23.59 61.86 34.16
N GLY A 34 24.88 61.96 34.35
CA GLY A 34 25.85 60.91 34.10
C GLY A 34 25.60 59.63 34.90
N VAL A 35 25.29 59.77 36.20
CA VAL A 35 24.95 58.65 37.08
C VAL A 35 23.64 57.96 36.62
N LEU A 36 22.65 58.69 36.21
CA LEU A 36 21.38 58.14 35.78
C LEU A 36 21.54 57.34 34.45
N LEU A 37 22.36 57.87 33.53
CA LEU A 37 22.66 57.17 32.27
C LEU A 37 23.50 55.91 32.51
N LEU A 38 24.41 55.90 33.46
CA LEU A 38 25.19 54.72 33.86
C LEU A 38 24.28 53.62 34.41
N ILE A 39 23.34 53.97 35.32
CA ILE A 39 22.40 53.02 35.91
C ILE A 39 21.49 52.43 34.81
N SER A 40 20.98 53.28 33.92
CA SER A 40 20.13 52.83 32.83
C SER A 40 20.85 51.91 31.85
N GLY A 41 22.10 52.21 31.54
CA GLY A 41 22.93 51.36 30.69
C GLY A 41 23.28 50.00 31.33
N LEU A 42 23.58 49.97 32.61
CA LEU A 42 23.80 48.74 33.36
C LEU A 42 22.52 47.90 33.44
N ALA A 43 21.37 48.53 33.61
CA ALA A 43 20.07 47.84 33.58
C ALA A 43 19.77 47.24 32.20
N ALA A 44 20.06 47.96 31.12
CA ALA A 44 19.91 47.45 29.75
C ALA A 44 20.81 46.24 29.47
N ILE A 45 22.08 46.28 29.94
CA ILE A 45 22.99 45.15 29.81
C ILE A 45 22.47 43.93 30.60
N ALA A 46 22.02 44.16 31.84
CA ALA A 46 21.46 43.06 32.64
C ALA A 46 20.22 42.43 32.04
N ILE A 47 19.29 43.21 31.45
CA ILE A 47 18.13 42.72 30.75
C ILE A 47 18.56 41.91 29.51
N HIS A 48 19.51 42.43 28.70
CA HIS A 48 20.01 41.74 27.53
C HIS A 48 20.67 40.38 27.88
N LEU A 49 21.51 40.35 28.91
CA LEU A 49 22.12 39.11 29.39
C LEU A 49 21.11 38.10 29.89
N SER A 50 20.07 38.57 30.59
CA SER A 50 18.99 37.71 31.08
C SER A 50 18.20 37.10 29.94
N THR A 51 17.80 37.88 28.94
CA THR A 51 17.05 37.38 27.76
C THR A 51 17.87 36.37 26.96
N GLU A 52 19.15 36.62 26.73
CA GLU A 52 20.02 35.69 26.04
C GLU A 52 20.31 34.42 26.84
N TYR A 53 20.39 34.48 28.15
CA TYR A 53 20.52 33.32 29.01
C TYR A 53 19.29 32.43 28.95
N TYR A 54 18.05 33.02 28.99
CA TYR A 54 16.81 32.26 28.81
C TYR A 54 16.69 31.61 27.43
N ARG A 55 17.06 32.34 26.39
CA ARG A 55 17.06 31.85 25.00
C ARG A 55 17.99 30.66 24.84
N TYR A 56 19.21 30.75 25.35
CA TYR A 56 20.19 29.67 25.31
C TYR A 56 19.71 28.43 26.08
N ARG A 57 19.12 28.60 27.23
CA ARG A 57 18.62 27.50 28.05
C ARG A 57 17.48 26.77 27.37
N LYS A 58 16.59 27.49 26.69
CA LYS A 58 15.51 26.90 25.87
C LYS A 58 16.07 26.11 24.68
N LEU A 59 17.10 26.61 23.99
CA LEU A 59 17.78 25.90 22.89
C LEU A 59 18.46 24.62 23.38
N GLN A 60 19.16 24.68 24.50
CA GLN A 60 19.81 23.50 25.08
C GLN A 60 18.79 22.43 25.48
N LYS A 61 17.64 22.84 26.04
CA LYS A 61 16.56 21.94 26.38
C LYS A 61 15.93 21.31 25.11
N LEU A 62 15.75 22.08 24.05
CA LEU A 62 15.29 21.57 22.77
C LEU A 62 16.26 20.53 22.18
N SER A 63 17.58 20.82 22.22
CA SER A 63 18.60 19.88 21.77
C SER A 63 18.59 18.57 22.56
N SER A 64 18.54 18.64 23.89
CA SER A 64 18.50 17.43 24.73
C SER A 64 17.23 16.61 24.53
N ASN A 65 16.11 17.27 24.31
CA ASN A 65 14.83 16.63 24.01
C ASN A 65 14.88 15.94 22.62
N LEU A 66 15.55 16.55 21.63
CA LEU A 66 15.81 15.95 20.32
C LEU A 66 16.68 14.69 20.41
N ASP A 67 17.75 14.74 21.20
CA ASP A 67 18.60 13.58 21.44
C ASP A 67 17.79 12.42 22.07
N THR A 68 16.95 12.75 23.05
CA THR A 68 16.07 11.75 23.68
C THR A 68 15.08 11.17 22.68
N LEU A 69 14.50 11.99 21.81
CA LEU A 69 13.57 11.54 20.76
C LEU A 69 14.26 10.61 19.75
N LEU A 70 15.47 10.93 19.33
CA LEU A 70 16.27 10.10 18.41
C LEU A 70 16.65 8.75 19.01
N ILE A 71 16.89 8.68 20.33
CA ILE A 71 17.29 7.44 21.00
C ILE A 71 16.08 6.60 21.44
N SER A 72 15.05 7.22 22.01
CA SER A 72 13.93 6.53 22.66
C SER A 72 12.60 6.60 21.90
N GLY A 73 12.50 7.41 20.83
CA GLY A 73 11.26 7.59 20.07
C GLY A 73 10.15 8.32 20.83
N THR A 74 10.45 8.87 22.05
CA THR A 74 9.44 9.57 22.85
C THR A 74 9.09 10.93 22.26
N PRO A 75 7.79 11.27 22.10
CA PRO A 75 7.38 12.54 21.50
C PRO A 75 7.82 13.75 22.32
N LEU A 76 8.17 14.84 21.63
CA LEU A 76 8.55 16.11 22.24
C LEU A 76 7.41 16.71 23.08
N PRO A 77 7.64 17.22 24.31
CA PRO A 77 6.65 17.92 25.10
C PRO A 77 6.40 19.33 24.54
N ILE A 78 5.42 19.48 23.65
CA ILE A 78 5.12 20.73 22.92
C ILE A 78 4.69 21.86 23.83
N ARG A 79 4.04 21.56 24.95
CA ARG A 79 3.49 22.58 25.88
C ARG A 79 4.54 23.54 26.46
N GLU A 80 5.81 23.24 26.34
CA GLU A 80 6.90 24.07 26.87
C GLU A 80 7.40 25.15 25.88
N TYR A 81 6.94 25.12 24.60
CA TYR A 81 7.43 26.03 23.54
C TYR A 81 6.28 26.86 22.96
N ASN A 82 5.47 27.49 23.83
CA ASN A 82 4.21 28.12 23.44
C ASN A 82 4.33 29.45 22.68
N GLU A 83 5.49 30.12 22.64
CA GLU A 83 5.63 31.41 21.99
C GLU A 83 7.03 31.63 21.36
N GLY A 84 7.06 32.31 20.20
CA GLY A 84 8.27 32.76 19.52
C GLY A 84 8.82 31.81 18.45
N GLU A 85 9.96 32.18 17.87
CA GLU A 85 10.65 31.47 16.77
C GLU A 85 11.00 30.00 17.10
N LEU A 86 11.31 29.71 18.36
CA LEU A 86 11.62 28.37 18.84
C LEU A 86 10.38 27.43 18.82
N SER A 87 9.18 27.98 18.98
CA SER A 87 7.94 27.23 18.85
C SER A 87 7.71 26.76 17.42
N ILE A 88 7.98 27.61 16.45
CA ILE A 88 7.90 27.27 15.02
C ILE A 88 8.85 26.12 14.69
N LEU A 89 10.11 26.24 15.14
CA LEU A 89 11.14 25.21 14.93
C LEU A 89 10.74 23.88 15.59
N ALA A 90 10.30 23.91 16.85
CA ALA A 90 9.83 22.71 17.56
C ALA A 90 8.67 22.02 16.83
N ASN A 91 7.69 22.78 16.33
CA ASN A 91 6.58 22.25 15.55
C ASN A 91 7.04 21.63 14.22
N HIS A 92 7.99 22.24 13.51
CA HIS A 92 8.54 21.66 12.27
C HIS A 92 9.28 20.36 12.54
N ILE A 93 10.12 20.33 13.57
CA ILE A 93 10.84 19.12 13.98
C ILE A 93 9.86 18.01 14.33
N GLN A 94 8.80 18.31 15.08
CA GLN A 94 7.82 17.32 15.42
C GLN A 94 7.08 16.75 14.20
N LYS A 95 6.68 17.61 13.25
CA LYS A 95 6.08 17.14 12.00
C LYS A 95 7.02 16.24 11.20
N LEU A 96 8.31 16.58 11.15
CA LEU A 96 9.31 15.76 10.49
C LEU A 96 9.47 14.40 11.19
N THR A 97 9.53 14.41 12.52
CA THR A 97 9.65 13.17 13.30
C THR A 97 8.44 12.27 13.11
N LEU A 98 7.22 12.84 13.19
CA LEU A 98 6.00 12.06 12.96
C LEU A 98 6.02 11.40 11.57
N ARG A 99 6.36 12.15 10.53
CA ARG A 99 6.48 11.60 9.17
C ARG A 99 7.56 10.53 9.04
N LEU A 100 8.70 10.71 9.72
CA LEU A 100 9.77 9.71 9.73
C LEU A 100 9.34 8.43 10.45
N THR A 101 8.64 8.56 11.58
CA THR A 101 8.11 7.41 12.32
C THR A 101 7.05 6.66 11.50
N GLU A 102 6.08 7.37 10.91
CA GLU A 102 5.08 6.79 10.01
C GLU A 102 5.74 6.08 8.81
N SER A 103 6.75 6.71 8.21
CA SER A 103 7.49 6.10 7.09
C SER A 103 8.28 4.85 7.53
N ALA A 104 8.91 4.89 8.70
CA ALA A 104 9.64 3.74 9.25
C ALA A 104 8.71 2.57 9.59
N GLU A 105 7.53 2.85 10.15
CA GLU A 105 6.51 1.84 10.42
C GLU A 105 5.95 1.25 9.13
N ALA A 106 5.68 2.06 8.11
CA ALA A 106 5.27 1.59 6.79
C ALA A 106 6.31 0.67 6.16
N ILE A 107 7.60 1.06 6.15
CA ILE A 107 8.70 0.23 5.64
C ILE A 107 8.81 -1.09 6.42
N LYS A 108 8.61 -1.05 7.74
CA LYS A 108 8.63 -2.26 8.57
C LYS A 108 7.46 -3.19 8.23
N ALA A 109 6.26 -2.63 8.05
CA ALA A 109 5.09 -3.39 7.62
C ALA A 109 5.31 -4.01 6.23
N ASP A 110 5.86 -3.26 5.28
CA ASP A 110 6.20 -3.75 3.93
C ASP A 110 7.22 -4.90 3.98
N LYS A 111 8.24 -4.80 4.86
CA LYS A 111 9.23 -5.89 5.04
C LYS A 111 8.60 -7.16 5.60
N VAL A 112 7.71 -7.05 6.59
CA VAL A 112 7.00 -8.21 7.15
C VAL A 112 6.11 -8.82 6.07
N TYR A 113 5.33 -8.00 5.39
CA TYR A 113 4.47 -8.45 4.28
C TYR A 113 5.26 -9.18 3.19
N LEU A 114 6.44 -8.66 2.81
CA LEU A 114 7.32 -9.30 1.82
C LEU A 114 7.84 -10.65 2.31
N ALA A 115 8.26 -10.73 3.59
CA ALA A 115 8.76 -11.98 4.18
C ALA A 115 7.67 -13.05 4.23
N ASP A 116 6.46 -12.69 4.65
CA ASP A 116 5.31 -13.60 4.70
C ASP A 116 4.92 -14.06 3.28
N SER A 117 4.90 -13.13 2.31
CA SER A 117 4.62 -13.45 0.91
C SER A 117 5.65 -14.41 0.31
N LEU A 118 6.95 -14.24 0.63
CA LEU A 118 8.01 -15.16 0.18
C LEU A 118 7.89 -16.54 0.83
N ALA A 119 7.49 -16.61 2.11
CA ALA A 119 7.24 -17.88 2.80
C ALA A 119 6.07 -18.62 2.15
N ASP A 120 4.98 -17.92 1.86
CA ASP A 120 3.80 -18.50 1.19
C ASP A 120 4.14 -18.99 -0.22
N ILE A 121 4.85 -18.20 -1.03
CA ILE A 121 5.33 -18.58 -2.36
C ILE A 121 6.17 -19.86 -2.27
N SER A 122 7.12 -19.90 -1.33
CA SER A 122 8.00 -21.05 -1.14
C SER A 122 7.21 -22.31 -0.80
N HIS A 123 6.19 -22.17 0.04
CA HIS A 123 5.30 -23.28 0.41
C HIS A 123 4.47 -23.77 -0.78
N GLN A 124 3.86 -22.83 -1.57
CA GLN A 124 3.03 -23.17 -2.72
C GLN A 124 3.84 -23.77 -3.88
N LEU A 125 5.13 -23.45 -4.01
CA LEU A 125 6.03 -24.08 -4.99
C LEU A 125 6.55 -25.44 -4.53
N ARG A 126 6.79 -25.62 -3.23
CA ARG A 126 7.31 -26.89 -2.69
C ARG A 126 6.37 -28.06 -2.93
N THR A 127 5.07 -27.84 -2.74
CA THR A 127 4.06 -28.90 -2.89
C THR A 127 4.05 -29.52 -4.30
N PRO A 128 3.89 -28.78 -5.40
CA PRO A 128 3.91 -29.36 -6.74
C PRO A 128 5.28 -29.94 -7.10
N LEU A 129 6.40 -29.33 -6.68
CA LEU A 129 7.74 -29.87 -6.91
C LEU A 129 7.95 -31.22 -6.22
N THR A 130 7.44 -31.38 -5.00
CA THR A 130 7.50 -32.67 -4.28
C THR A 130 6.66 -33.73 -5.01
N ALA A 131 5.45 -33.38 -5.47
CA ALA A 131 4.62 -34.28 -6.26
C ALA A 131 5.29 -34.67 -7.58
N MET A 132 5.89 -33.71 -8.31
CA MET A 132 6.64 -34.01 -9.54
C MET A 132 7.81 -34.98 -9.31
N ASN A 133 8.57 -34.78 -8.22
CA ASN A 133 9.66 -35.67 -7.85
C ASN A 133 9.16 -37.09 -7.57
N LEU A 134 8.06 -37.22 -6.83
CA LEU A 134 7.43 -38.53 -6.56
C LEU A 134 6.96 -39.20 -7.85
N THR A 135 6.20 -38.50 -8.69
CA THR A 135 5.72 -39.01 -9.97
C THR A 135 6.89 -39.43 -10.89
N THR A 136 7.97 -38.63 -10.91
CA THR A 136 9.17 -38.97 -11.66
C THR A 136 9.85 -40.24 -11.12
N THR A 137 9.87 -40.45 -9.81
CA THR A 137 10.41 -41.65 -9.20
C THR A 137 9.57 -42.88 -9.56
N MET A 138 8.25 -42.75 -9.52
CA MET A 138 7.33 -43.81 -9.93
C MET A 138 7.48 -44.18 -11.43
N LEU A 139 7.70 -43.20 -12.30
CA LEU A 139 7.92 -43.42 -13.72
C LEU A 139 9.20 -44.23 -14.07
N ARG A 140 10.15 -44.33 -13.11
CA ARG A 140 11.39 -45.13 -13.28
C ARG A 140 11.18 -46.60 -13.07
N ASP A 141 10.01 -47.02 -12.54
CA ASP A 141 9.72 -48.43 -12.33
C ASP A 141 9.61 -49.14 -13.71
N PRO A 142 10.47 -50.14 -13.99
CA PRO A 142 10.42 -50.91 -15.24
C PRO A 142 9.18 -51.78 -15.37
N GLU A 143 8.56 -52.18 -14.24
CA GLU A 143 7.35 -53.03 -14.19
C GLU A 143 6.07 -52.25 -14.42
N LEU A 144 6.16 -50.92 -14.61
CA LEU A 144 4.99 -50.05 -14.76
C LEU A 144 4.23 -50.31 -16.06
N SER A 145 2.93 -50.56 -15.98
CA SER A 145 2.09 -50.75 -17.17
C SER A 145 2.06 -49.49 -18.05
N THR A 146 1.81 -49.68 -19.34
CA THR A 146 1.74 -48.56 -20.30
C THR A 146 0.65 -47.56 -19.91
N GLU A 147 -0.52 -48.04 -19.46
CA GLU A 147 -1.65 -47.20 -19.01
C GLU A 147 -1.24 -46.35 -17.82
N LYS A 148 -0.60 -46.95 -16.79
CA LYS A 148 -0.16 -46.22 -15.60
C LYS A 148 0.94 -45.21 -15.91
N ARG A 149 1.84 -45.55 -16.86
CA ARG A 149 2.87 -44.63 -17.36
C ARG A 149 2.25 -43.41 -18.05
N MET A 150 1.20 -43.62 -18.87
CA MET A 150 0.47 -42.52 -19.52
C MET A 150 -0.23 -41.64 -18.52
N GLU A 151 -0.91 -42.23 -17.51
CA GLU A 151 -1.58 -41.52 -16.40
C GLU A 151 -0.58 -40.61 -15.66
N LEU A 152 0.53 -41.17 -15.16
CA LEU A 152 1.58 -40.44 -14.43
C LEU A 152 2.23 -39.35 -15.28
N THR A 153 2.42 -39.57 -16.57
CA THR A 153 2.95 -38.57 -17.48
C THR A 153 1.95 -37.42 -17.67
N GLY A 154 0.65 -37.72 -17.75
CA GLY A 154 -0.43 -36.72 -17.77
C GLY A 154 -0.49 -35.88 -16.50
N GLU A 155 -0.35 -36.53 -15.33
CA GLU A 155 -0.29 -35.86 -14.04
C GLU A 155 0.93 -34.94 -13.95
N LEU A 156 2.11 -35.40 -14.33
CA LEU A 156 3.33 -34.60 -14.36
C LEU A 156 3.18 -33.34 -15.24
N ARG A 157 2.58 -33.51 -16.43
CA ARG A 157 2.29 -32.40 -17.33
C ARG A 157 1.33 -31.38 -16.70
N SER A 158 0.29 -31.86 -16.03
CA SER A 158 -0.67 -31.00 -15.31
C SER A 158 0.01 -30.21 -14.20
N LEU A 159 0.88 -30.85 -13.39
CA LEU A 159 1.65 -30.18 -12.33
C LEU A 159 2.59 -29.12 -12.91
N LEU A 160 3.27 -29.39 -14.00
CA LEU A 160 4.14 -28.42 -14.70
C LEU A 160 3.35 -27.20 -15.15
N THR A 161 2.25 -27.41 -15.91
CA THR A 161 1.40 -26.29 -16.40
C THR A 161 0.86 -25.44 -15.28
N ARG A 162 0.44 -26.05 -14.16
CA ARG A 162 -0.03 -25.30 -12.98
C ARG A 162 1.09 -24.50 -12.32
N THR A 163 2.29 -25.05 -12.25
CA THR A 163 3.46 -24.37 -11.66
C THR A 163 3.89 -23.19 -12.53
N GLU A 164 3.90 -23.34 -13.86
CA GLU A 164 4.16 -22.25 -14.81
C GLU A 164 3.16 -21.12 -14.62
N TRP A 165 1.86 -21.44 -14.58
CA TRP A 165 0.82 -20.45 -14.35
C TRP A 165 0.99 -19.72 -12.99
N LEU A 166 1.36 -20.45 -11.92
CA LEU A 166 1.63 -19.87 -10.61
C LEU A 166 2.77 -18.84 -10.67
N VAL A 167 3.91 -19.23 -11.30
CA VAL A 167 5.08 -18.36 -11.43
C VAL A 167 4.74 -17.11 -12.27
N GLU A 168 4.06 -17.26 -13.40
CA GLU A 168 3.64 -16.14 -14.24
C GLU A 168 2.72 -15.18 -13.49
N THR A 169 1.75 -15.72 -12.75
CA THR A 169 0.80 -14.92 -11.96
C THR A 169 1.51 -14.14 -10.85
N LEU A 170 2.48 -14.76 -10.18
CA LEU A 170 3.30 -14.11 -9.15
C LEU A 170 4.17 -12.99 -9.73
N LEU A 171 4.77 -13.21 -10.91
CA LEU A 171 5.55 -12.18 -11.62
C LEU A 171 4.66 -10.99 -12.03
N LYS A 172 3.42 -11.25 -12.49
CA LYS A 172 2.46 -10.20 -12.82
C LYS A 172 2.07 -9.39 -11.59
N LEU A 173 1.76 -10.04 -10.47
CA LEU A 173 1.46 -9.38 -9.20
C LEU A 173 2.64 -8.52 -8.73
N SER A 174 3.86 -9.07 -8.73
CA SER A 174 5.07 -8.35 -8.33
C SER A 174 5.31 -7.09 -9.17
N LYS A 175 5.11 -7.16 -10.48
CA LYS A 175 5.25 -6.01 -11.38
C LYS A 175 4.19 -4.94 -11.12
N LEU A 176 2.95 -5.34 -10.86
CA LEU A 176 1.85 -4.41 -10.52
C LEU A 176 2.10 -3.72 -9.18
N ASP A 177 2.50 -4.46 -8.14
CA ASP A 177 2.81 -3.91 -6.81
C ASP A 177 3.98 -2.92 -6.86
N ALA A 178 5.00 -3.21 -7.64
CA ALA A 178 6.13 -2.32 -7.85
C ALA A 178 5.79 -1.08 -8.72
N GLY A 179 4.56 -0.98 -9.24
CA GLY A 179 4.15 0.12 -10.12
C GLY A 179 4.93 0.18 -11.44
N THR A 180 5.62 -0.91 -11.83
CA THR A 180 6.46 -0.95 -13.05
C THR A 180 5.66 -1.21 -14.31
N VAL A 181 4.39 -1.64 -14.19
CA VAL A 181 3.49 -1.86 -15.30
C VAL A 181 2.79 -0.55 -15.67
N LYS A 182 2.93 -0.15 -16.91
CA LYS A 182 2.14 0.95 -17.47
C LYS A 182 0.87 0.36 -18.09
N LEU A 183 -0.24 0.49 -17.40
CA LEU A 183 -1.55 0.08 -17.91
C LEU A 183 -2.03 1.08 -18.96
N ALA A 184 -2.58 0.58 -20.06
CA ALA A 184 -3.22 1.40 -21.07
C ALA A 184 -4.45 2.11 -20.47
N GLN A 185 -4.79 3.27 -21.01
CA GLN A 185 -5.94 4.09 -20.62
C GLN A 185 -6.83 4.32 -21.85
N ASP A 186 -7.20 3.22 -22.51
CA ASP A 186 -7.98 3.26 -23.74
C ASP A 186 -9.47 3.02 -23.42
N PRO A 187 -10.38 3.49 -24.29
CA PRO A 187 -11.80 3.13 -24.19
C PRO A 187 -11.98 1.62 -24.45
N VAL A 188 -12.51 0.92 -23.47
CA VAL A 188 -12.75 -0.53 -23.53
C VAL A 188 -14.25 -0.80 -23.56
N ARG A 189 -14.75 -1.52 -24.58
CA ARG A 189 -16.13 -2.00 -24.62
C ARG A 189 -16.25 -3.24 -23.75
N VAL A 190 -17.26 -3.23 -22.86
CA VAL A 190 -17.50 -4.36 -21.93
C VAL A 190 -17.75 -5.66 -22.68
N LYS A 191 -18.44 -5.62 -23.81
CA LYS A 191 -18.69 -6.78 -24.65
C LYS A 191 -17.42 -7.45 -25.16
N ASP A 192 -16.46 -6.66 -25.64
CA ASP A 192 -15.16 -7.18 -26.14
C ASP A 192 -14.32 -7.73 -24.97
N LEU A 193 -14.36 -7.07 -23.84
CA LEU A 193 -13.73 -7.52 -22.59
C LEU A 193 -14.22 -8.91 -22.19
N ILE A 194 -15.55 -9.09 -22.10
CA ILE A 194 -16.16 -10.35 -21.66
C ILE A 194 -15.87 -11.47 -22.67
N ALA A 195 -15.97 -11.19 -23.96
CA ALA A 195 -15.64 -12.16 -25.01
C ALA A 195 -14.19 -12.66 -24.89
N ARG A 196 -13.25 -11.76 -24.61
CA ARG A 196 -11.84 -12.11 -24.41
C ARG A 196 -11.61 -12.88 -23.10
N ALA A 197 -12.24 -12.47 -22.01
CA ALA A 197 -12.11 -13.09 -20.69
C ALA A 197 -12.72 -14.49 -20.62
N ALA A 198 -13.83 -14.75 -21.34
CA ALA A 198 -14.52 -16.03 -21.34
C ALA A 198 -13.85 -17.08 -22.25
N LYS A 199 -13.10 -16.65 -23.28
CA LYS A 199 -12.50 -17.54 -24.27
C LYS A 199 -11.68 -18.70 -23.66
N PRO A 200 -10.80 -18.50 -22.65
CA PRO A 200 -10.02 -19.59 -22.06
C PRO A 200 -10.83 -20.65 -21.32
N ILE A 201 -12.01 -20.29 -20.81
CA ILE A 201 -12.85 -21.20 -19.99
C ILE A 201 -14.00 -21.83 -20.79
N ALA A 202 -14.24 -21.40 -22.03
CA ALA A 202 -15.38 -21.83 -22.83
C ALA A 202 -15.49 -23.36 -22.96
N ILE A 203 -14.39 -24.03 -23.32
CA ILE A 203 -14.37 -25.50 -23.46
C ILE A 203 -14.65 -26.19 -22.13
N ALA A 204 -14.10 -25.67 -21.02
CA ALA A 204 -14.32 -26.26 -19.70
C ALA A 204 -15.77 -26.08 -19.24
N MET A 205 -16.40 -24.96 -19.57
CA MET A 205 -17.84 -24.73 -19.31
C MET A 205 -18.72 -25.68 -20.15
N ASP A 206 -18.40 -25.85 -21.44
CA ASP A 206 -19.13 -26.77 -22.33
C ASP A 206 -19.07 -28.22 -21.82
N LEU A 207 -17.91 -28.68 -21.38
CA LEU A 207 -17.72 -30.03 -20.80
C LEU A 207 -18.54 -30.23 -19.51
N ARG A 208 -18.83 -29.15 -18.79
CA ARG A 208 -19.67 -29.15 -17.58
C ARG A 208 -21.14 -28.81 -17.86
N ASN A 209 -21.54 -28.69 -19.11
CA ASN A 209 -22.88 -28.23 -19.53
C ASN A 209 -23.32 -26.91 -18.88
N GLN A 210 -22.36 -26.07 -18.48
CA GLN A 210 -22.63 -24.77 -17.86
C GLN A 210 -22.94 -23.70 -18.91
N LYS A 211 -23.84 -22.77 -18.56
CA LYS A 211 -24.29 -21.71 -19.47
C LYS A 211 -23.68 -20.36 -19.05
N LEU A 212 -23.20 -19.60 -20.03
CA LEU A 212 -22.81 -18.21 -19.85
C LEU A 212 -23.85 -17.30 -20.48
N ILE A 213 -24.53 -16.48 -19.68
CA ILE A 213 -25.53 -15.52 -20.11
C ILE A 213 -24.95 -14.12 -19.96
N ILE A 214 -24.96 -13.33 -21.05
CA ILE A 214 -24.36 -12.00 -21.08
C ILE A 214 -25.43 -10.96 -21.41
N HIS A 215 -25.65 -10.03 -20.48
CA HIS A 215 -26.54 -8.89 -20.63
C HIS A 215 -25.70 -7.60 -20.59
N CYS A 216 -25.14 -7.24 -21.72
CA CYS A 216 -24.44 -5.97 -21.91
C CYS A 216 -24.81 -5.40 -23.29
N ALA A 217 -24.89 -4.07 -23.38
CA ALA A 217 -25.12 -3.35 -24.62
C ALA A 217 -23.80 -2.72 -25.11
N GLU A 218 -23.68 -1.41 -25.01
CA GLU A 218 -22.52 -0.64 -25.51
C GLU A 218 -21.75 0.03 -24.38
N GLU A 219 -21.83 -0.52 -23.15
CA GLU A 219 -21.14 0.03 -21.98
C GLU A 219 -19.62 0.06 -22.21
N THR A 220 -19.02 1.18 -21.80
CA THR A 220 -17.58 1.41 -21.93
C THR A 220 -16.97 1.87 -20.63
N PHE A 221 -15.66 1.64 -20.47
CA PHE A 221 -14.84 2.25 -19.42
C PHE A 221 -13.45 2.55 -19.97
N THR A 222 -12.67 3.36 -19.25
CA THR A 222 -11.29 3.65 -19.61
C THR A 222 -10.36 2.71 -18.85
N GLY A 223 -9.52 1.95 -19.59
CA GLY A 223 -8.61 0.99 -18.97
C GLY A 223 -7.82 0.17 -19.98
N ASP A 224 -7.16 -0.88 -19.48
CA ASP A 224 -6.37 -1.82 -20.27
C ASP A 224 -7.18 -3.10 -20.53
N LEU A 225 -7.53 -3.32 -21.81
CA LEU A 225 -8.32 -4.47 -22.22
C LEU A 225 -7.65 -5.81 -21.84
N VAL A 226 -6.31 -5.90 -21.98
CA VAL A 226 -5.59 -7.17 -21.78
C VAL A 226 -5.55 -7.56 -20.31
N TRP A 227 -5.14 -6.61 -19.47
CA TRP A 227 -5.06 -6.82 -18.04
C TRP A 227 -6.45 -6.99 -17.40
N THR A 228 -7.43 -6.19 -17.85
CA THR A 228 -8.80 -6.33 -17.33
C THR A 228 -9.44 -7.64 -17.78
N ALA A 229 -9.18 -8.12 -19.00
CA ALA A 229 -9.66 -9.44 -19.44
C ALA A 229 -9.07 -10.56 -18.60
N GLU A 230 -7.81 -10.46 -18.19
CA GLU A 230 -7.22 -11.42 -17.26
C GLU A 230 -7.86 -11.37 -15.88
N ALA A 231 -8.12 -10.17 -15.35
CA ALA A 231 -8.81 -9.99 -14.07
C ALA A 231 -10.23 -10.61 -14.09
N ILE A 232 -11.03 -10.28 -15.10
CA ILE A 232 -12.37 -10.85 -15.27
C ILE A 232 -12.28 -12.35 -15.53
N GLY A 233 -11.31 -12.83 -16.30
CA GLY A 233 -11.07 -14.25 -16.53
C GLY A 233 -10.85 -15.05 -15.26
N ASN A 234 -10.09 -14.49 -14.30
CA ASN A 234 -9.89 -15.11 -12.98
C ASN A 234 -11.19 -15.17 -12.17
N ILE A 235 -12.03 -14.14 -12.24
CA ILE A 235 -13.35 -14.15 -11.60
C ILE A 235 -14.27 -15.18 -12.24
N LEU A 236 -14.32 -15.20 -13.58
CA LEU A 236 -15.15 -16.17 -14.32
C LEU A 236 -14.68 -17.61 -14.08
N LYS A 237 -13.37 -17.86 -14.00
CA LYS A 237 -12.82 -19.17 -13.66
C LYS A 237 -13.28 -19.60 -12.26
N ASN A 238 -13.25 -18.70 -11.29
CA ASN A 238 -13.73 -18.96 -9.94
C ASN A 238 -15.23 -19.33 -9.96
N CYS A 239 -16.07 -18.55 -10.66
CA CYS A 239 -17.49 -18.86 -10.81
C CYS A 239 -17.69 -20.23 -11.48
N MET A 240 -16.96 -20.55 -12.57
CA MET A 240 -17.05 -21.83 -13.27
C MET A 240 -16.69 -23.02 -12.37
N GLU A 241 -15.65 -22.91 -11.56
CA GLU A 241 -15.20 -23.97 -10.65
C GLU A 241 -16.23 -24.28 -9.56
N HIS A 242 -16.95 -23.25 -9.06
CA HIS A 242 -17.92 -23.36 -7.98
C HIS A 242 -19.38 -23.53 -8.45
N THR A 243 -19.65 -23.36 -9.73
CA THR A 243 -20.96 -23.63 -10.33
C THR A 243 -21.11 -25.13 -10.57
N PRO A 244 -22.24 -25.76 -10.16
CA PRO A 244 -22.49 -27.16 -10.47
C PRO A 244 -22.64 -27.41 -11.96
N GLU A 245 -22.57 -28.68 -12.36
CA GLU A 245 -22.86 -29.10 -13.74
C GLU A 245 -24.26 -28.65 -14.14
N GLY A 246 -24.41 -28.14 -15.37
CA GLY A 246 -25.68 -27.59 -15.88
C GLY A 246 -26.06 -26.22 -15.32
N GLY A 247 -25.25 -25.66 -14.38
CA GLY A 247 -25.51 -24.35 -13.79
C GLY A 247 -25.25 -23.19 -14.75
N THR A 248 -25.49 -21.98 -14.28
CA THR A 248 -25.43 -20.76 -15.10
C THR A 248 -24.54 -19.68 -14.45
N ILE A 249 -23.76 -19.00 -15.26
CA ILE A 249 -23.04 -17.78 -14.90
C ILE A 249 -23.67 -16.64 -15.70
N THR A 250 -24.12 -15.61 -15.01
CA THR A 250 -24.77 -14.44 -15.62
C THR A 250 -23.85 -13.21 -15.45
N ILE A 251 -23.62 -12.50 -16.52
CA ILE A 251 -22.87 -11.23 -16.52
C ILE A 251 -23.82 -10.12 -16.93
N THR A 252 -23.92 -9.07 -16.12
CA THR A 252 -24.65 -7.85 -16.43
C THR A 252 -23.73 -6.66 -16.41
N ALA A 253 -23.93 -5.71 -17.30
CA ALA A 253 -23.21 -4.45 -17.31
C ALA A 253 -24.17 -3.28 -17.26
N GLN A 254 -23.76 -2.20 -16.60
CA GLN A 254 -24.50 -0.96 -16.52
C GLN A 254 -23.51 0.22 -16.50
N GLU A 255 -23.74 1.19 -17.34
CA GLU A 255 -22.97 2.42 -17.38
C GLU A 255 -23.80 3.57 -16.80
N THR A 256 -23.17 4.34 -15.89
CA THR A 256 -23.72 5.56 -15.28
C THR A 256 -22.84 6.77 -15.59
N ALA A 257 -23.25 7.94 -15.15
CA ALA A 257 -22.41 9.13 -15.25
C ALA A 257 -21.10 9.06 -14.44
N LEU A 258 -21.07 8.24 -13.36
CA LEU A 258 -19.95 8.17 -12.42
C LEU A 258 -19.07 6.93 -12.61
N TYR A 259 -19.62 5.82 -13.04
CA TYR A 259 -18.90 4.54 -13.18
C TYR A 259 -19.58 3.63 -14.19
N THR A 260 -18.79 2.67 -14.69
CA THR A 260 -19.28 1.49 -15.38
C THR A 260 -19.18 0.31 -14.44
N GLN A 261 -20.31 -0.38 -14.20
CA GLN A 261 -20.41 -1.54 -13.33
C GLN A 261 -20.53 -2.80 -14.16
N ILE A 262 -19.77 -3.83 -13.81
CA ILE A 262 -19.87 -5.19 -14.31
C ILE A 262 -20.20 -6.07 -13.12
N GLU A 263 -21.26 -6.86 -13.24
CA GLU A 263 -21.69 -7.79 -12.22
C GLU A 263 -21.62 -9.21 -12.78
N VAL A 264 -21.00 -10.11 -12.05
CA VAL A 264 -20.88 -11.54 -12.39
C VAL A 264 -21.53 -12.33 -11.28
N GLN A 265 -22.56 -13.10 -11.62
CA GLN A 265 -23.28 -13.94 -10.66
C GLN A 265 -23.36 -15.37 -11.16
N ASP A 266 -23.14 -16.33 -10.28
CA ASP A 266 -23.27 -17.75 -10.55
C ASP A 266 -24.48 -18.38 -9.83
N THR A 267 -24.75 -19.65 -10.15
CA THR A 267 -25.78 -20.45 -9.49
C THR A 267 -25.17 -21.54 -8.59
N GLY A 268 -23.97 -21.30 -8.07
CA GLY A 268 -23.28 -22.18 -7.13
C GLY A 268 -23.78 -22.06 -5.70
N ALA A 269 -23.02 -22.65 -4.78
CA ALA A 269 -23.34 -22.62 -3.35
C ALA A 269 -23.10 -21.24 -2.69
N GLY A 270 -22.43 -20.30 -3.39
CA GLY A 270 -21.99 -19.04 -2.80
C GLY A 270 -20.77 -19.20 -1.90
N PHE A 271 -20.47 -18.15 -1.15
CA PHE A 271 -19.35 -18.08 -0.21
C PHE A 271 -19.80 -18.31 1.23
N ASP A 272 -18.96 -18.93 2.04
CA ASP A 272 -19.11 -18.85 3.49
C ASP A 272 -18.93 -17.38 3.92
N ALA A 273 -19.81 -16.87 4.77
CA ALA A 273 -19.80 -15.47 5.20
C ALA A 273 -18.46 -15.05 5.83
N LYS A 274 -17.77 -15.98 6.51
CA LYS A 274 -16.44 -15.73 7.12
C LYS A 274 -15.34 -15.58 6.08
N ASP A 275 -15.49 -16.13 4.87
CA ASP A 275 -14.49 -16.13 3.82
C ASP A 275 -14.56 -14.84 2.97
N ILE A 276 -15.76 -14.21 2.86
CA ILE A 276 -15.99 -13.04 1.99
C ILE A 276 -14.96 -11.91 2.19
N PRO A 277 -14.61 -11.47 3.42
CA PRO A 277 -13.65 -10.41 3.62
C PRO A 277 -12.23 -10.73 3.11
N ARG A 278 -11.91 -12.02 3.03
CA ARG A 278 -10.58 -12.54 2.75
C ARG A 278 -10.40 -13.09 1.34
N LEU A 279 -11.45 -13.20 0.53
CA LEU A 279 -11.42 -13.80 -0.81
C LEU A 279 -10.38 -13.21 -1.75
N PHE A 280 -10.03 -11.95 -1.56
CA PHE A 280 -9.05 -11.23 -2.36
C PHE A 280 -7.65 -11.17 -1.71
N GLU A 281 -7.44 -11.83 -0.56
CA GLU A 281 -6.11 -11.98 0.03
C GLU A 281 -5.31 -13.02 -0.79
N ARG A 282 -4.00 -12.81 -0.89
CA ARG A 282 -3.12 -13.74 -1.60
C ARG A 282 -3.02 -15.04 -0.84
N PHE A 283 -2.99 -16.14 -1.58
CA PHE A 283 -2.92 -17.52 -1.06
C PHE A 283 -4.08 -17.94 -0.16
N TYR A 284 -5.08 -17.09 0.00
CA TYR A 284 -6.26 -17.44 0.74
C TYR A 284 -7.12 -18.46 -0.03
N LYS A 285 -7.49 -19.53 0.63
CA LYS A 285 -8.39 -20.57 0.13
C LYS A 285 -9.61 -20.62 1.04
N GLY A 286 -10.76 -20.33 0.50
CA GLY A 286 -12.02 -20.48 1.22
C GLY A 286 -12.32 -21.94 1.56
N SER A 287 -13.30 -22.16 2.42
CA SER A 287 -13.68 -23.49 2.92
C SER A 287 -14.05 -24.49 1.81
N ASN A 288 -14.52 -23.98 0.68
CA ASN A 288 -14.95 -24.77 -0.49
C ASN A 288 -13.96 -24.69 -1.67
N ALA A 289 -12.73 -24.21 -1.44
CA ALA A 289 -11.76 -24.07 -2.51
C ALA A 289 -11.33 -25.43 -3.09
N SER A 290 -11.18 -25.51 -4.41
CA SER A 290 -10.64 -26.70 -5.06
C SER A 290 -9.19 -26.94 -4.63
N GLU A 291 -8.78 -28.20 -4.49
CA GLU A 291 -7.39 -28.59 -4.19
C GLU A 291 -6.39 -28.02 -5.21
N THR A 292 -6.86 -27.73 -6.40
CA THR A 292 -6.07 -27.22 -7.52
C THR A 292 -5.90 -25.70 -7.50
N SER A 293 -6.62 -24.99 -6.65
CA SER A 293 -6.55 -23.53 -6.52
C SER A 293 -5.35 -23.09 -5.68
N TYR A 294 -4.63 -22.06 -6.10
CA TYR A 294 -3.53 -21.45 -5.34
C TYR A 294 -3.93 -20.21 -4.54
N GLY A 295 -5.20 -19.75 -4.65
CA GLY A 295 -5.67 -18.57 -3.93
C GLY A 295 -5.06 -17.24 -4.43
N ILE A 296 -4.59 -17.18 -5.69
CA ILE A 296 -3.91 -15.98 -6.24
C ILE A 296 -4.78 -15.29 -7.30
N GLY A 297 -5.68 -15.99 -7.96
CA GLY A 297 -6.43 -15.46 -9.10
C GLY A 297 -7.32 -14.26 -8.73
N LEU A 298 -8.06 -14.33 -7.63
CA LEU A 298 -8.89 -13.21 -7.16
C LEU A 298 -8.04 -12.04 -6.64
N ALA A 299 -6.90 -12.31 -6.00
CA ALA A 299 -5.95 -11.29 -5.59
C ALA A 299 -5.39 -10.51 -6.81
N LEU A 300 -5.01 -11.22 -7.88
CA LEU A 300 -4.60 -10.59 -9.14
C LEU A 300 -5.74 -9.75 -9.72
N ALA A 301 -6.96 -10.27 -9.74
CA ALA A 301 -8.12 -9.54 -10.24
C ALA A 301 -8.32 -8.22 -9.49
N ARG A 302 -8.26 -8.23 -8.16
CA ARG A 302 -8.37 -7.02 -7.33
C ARG A 302 -7.24 -6.04 -7.62
N THR A 303 -5.99 -6.51 -7.68
CA THR A 303 -4.82 -5.65 -7.94
C THR A 303 -4.95 -4.95 -9.29
N VAL A 304 -5.31 -5.67 -10.36
CA VAL A 304 -5.50 -5.11 -11.71
C VAL A 304 -6.64 -4.09 -11.75
N ILE A 305 -7.78 -4.40 -11.14
CA ILE A 305 -8.95 -3.51 -11.12
C ILE A 305 -8.63 -2.24 -10.33
N THR A 306 -7.98 -2.37 -9.16
CA THR A 306 -7.63 -1.22 -8.32
C THR A 306 -6.58 -0.33 -8.99
N ALA A 307 -5.60 -0.90 -9.69
CA ALA A 307 -4.60 -0.15 -10.45
C ALA A 307 -5.21 0.68 -11.59
N GLN A 308 -6.45 0.40 -12.00
CA GLN A 308 -7.20 1.14 -13.02
C GLN A 308 -8.32 2.00 -12.42
N ASN A 309 -8.18 2.46 -11.18
CA ASN A 309 -9.18 3.27 -10.49
C ASN A 309 -10.55 2.57 -10.37
N GLY A 310 -10.54 1.25 -10.25
CA GLY A 310 -11.74 0.44 -10.07
C GLY A 310 -11.83 -0.14 -8.66
N THR A 311 -12.98 -0.74 -8.37
CA THR A 311 -13.24 -1.54 -7.16
C THR A 311 -13.85 -2.88 -7.51
N VAL A 312 -13.56 -3.90 -6.72
CA VAL A 312 -14.20 -5.21 -6.82
C VAL A 312 -14.66 -5.64 -5.43
N GLN A 313 -15.88 -6.15 -5.36
CA GLN A 313 -16.49 -6.69 -4.15
C GLN A 313 -17.10 -8.06 -4.44
N ALA A 314 -17.07 -8.94 -3.45
CA ALA A 314 -17.73 -10.23 -3.49
C ALA A 314 -18.84 -10.26 -2.44
N ALA A 315 -19.94 -10.92 -2.77
CA ALA A 315 -21.08 -11.11 -1.89
C ALA A 315 -21.80 -12.41 -2.28
N ASN A 316 -22.74 -12.84 -1.50
CA ASN A 316 -23.72 -13.84 -1.93
C ASN A 316 -24.89 -13.13 -2.61
N GLY A 317 -25.25 -13.62 -3.81
CA GLY A 317 -26.44 -13.20 -4.55
C GLY A 317 -27.69 -13.96 -4.10
N SER A 318 -28.73 -13.86 -4.91
CA SER A 318 -30.00 -14.64 -4.68
C SER A 318 -29.84 -16.14 -4.90
N THR A 319 -28.87 -16.55 -5.72
CA THR A 319 -28.71 -17.93 -6.20
C THR A 319 -27.27 -18.46 -6.14
N GLY A 320 -26.30 -17.73 -5.60
CA GLY A 320 -24.89 -18.15 -5.60
C GLY A 320 -23.95 -17.01 -5.28
N ALA A 321 -22.71 -17.11 -5.74
CA ALA A 321 -21.72 -16.05 -5.56
C ALA A 321 -21.97 -14.90 -6.54
N LYS A 322 -21.67 -13.71 -6.09
CA LYS A 322 -21.83 -12.46 -6.84
C LYS A 322 -20.58 -11.59 -6.69
N PHE A 323 -20.03 -11.17 -7.82
CA PHE A 323 -18.95 -10.19 -7.88
C PHE A 323 -19.46 -8.89 -8.51
N VAL A 324 -19.13 -7.77 -7.89
CA VAL A 324 -19.48 -6.42 -8.39
C VAL A 324 -18.19 -5.67 -8.63
N ILE A 325 -17.94 -5.32 -9.89
CA ILE A 325 -16.77 -4.58 -10.35
C ILE A 325 -17.23 -3.20 -10.82
N LYS A 326 -16.56 -2.14 -10.38
CA LYS A 326 -16.84 -0.77 -10.81
C LYS A 326 -15.56 -0.09 -11.30
N PHE A 327 -15.62 0.52 -12.46
CA PHE A 327 -14.58 1.40 -13.01
C PHE A 327 -15.11 2.83 -12.97
N TYR A 328 -14.46 3.69 -12.19
CA TYR A 328 -14.89 5.07 -12.01
C TYR A 328 -14.41 5.95 -13.16
N LYS A 329 -15.32 6.78 -13.66
CA LYS A 329 -15.00 7.79 -14.68
C LYS A 329 -14.20 8.92 -14.02
N GLN A 330 -13.17 9.39 -14.70
CA GLN A 330 -12.46 10.59 -14.25
C GLN A 330 -13.41 11.79 -14.48
N ILE A 331 -13.81 12.43 -13.39
CA ILE A 331 -14.51 13.71 -13.45
C ILE A 331 -13.42 14.74 -13.72
N ILE A 332 -13.48 15.36 -14.92
CA ILE A 332 -12.59 16.45 -15.34
C ILE A 332 -12.93 17.71 -14.56
#